data_12aca3a5873aab11f1e94392bda64b26
#
_entry.id   12aca3a5873aab11f1e94392bda64b26
#
_cell.length_a   1.000
_cell.length_b   1.000
_cell.length_c   1.000
_cell.angle_alpha   90.00
_cell.angle_beta   90.00
_cell.angle_gamma   90.00
#
_symmetry.space_group_name_H-M   'P 1'
#
loop_
_entity.id
_entity.type
_entity.pdbx_description
1 polymer ?
#
loop_
_entity_poly.entity_id
_entity_poly.type
_entity_poly.pdbx_seq_one_letter_code
_entity_poly.pdbx_strand_id
1 'polypeptide(L)'
;GLLVRVGIDSTDGCWNAPVRLASSEFAYVTITESKPLRDGTARRYDEFIPVAARFGEHLPEPLLGQPTHLDPDFECLTYGDQGQRAKRITAHVSSGDLLAFFAALRPVDGPPRPLIYALIGLYVVAEIVAAESVPKARWRENAHTRRVPHDDDIVVRAKPGVSGRLRRCLPIGELRDRVY
;
A
#
# COMPACT_ATOMS: atom_id res chain seq x y z
N GLY A 1 0.67 -8.78 -16.24
CA GLY A 1 0.40 -7.85 -15.14
C GLY A 1 -0.30 -8.51 -13.96
N LEU A 2 -0.33 -7.85 -12.82
CA LEU A 2 -0.88 -8.37 -11.58
C LEU A 2 -1.72 -7.31 -10.87
N LEU A 3 -2.88 -7.73 -10.30
CA LEU A 3 -3.71 -6.91 -9.42
C LEU A 3 -3.39 -7.26 -7.96
N VAL A 4 -3.03 -6.26 -7.16
CA VAL A 4 -2.54 -6.43 -5.79
C VAL A 4 -3.44 -5.65 -4.83
N ARG A 5 -3.96 -6.33 -3.80
CA ARG A 5 -4.66 -5.67 -2.70
C ARG A 5 -3.64 -5.07 -1.74
N VAL A 6 -3.87 -3.81 -1.37
CA VAL A 6 -2.98 -3.04 -0.48
C VAL A 6 -3.80 -2.15 0.46
N GLY A 7 -3.11 -1.53 1.41
CA GLY A 7 -3.73 -0.62 2.38
C GLY A 7 -4.35 -1.32 3.58
N ILE A 8 -4.55 -0.53 4.63
CA ILE A 8 -5.18 -1.00 5.86
C ILE A 8 -6.64 -1.40 5.63
N ASP A 9 -7.07 -2.45 6.28
CA ASP A 9 -8.46 -2.92 6.27
C ASP A 9 -8.92 -3.37 7.66
N SER A 10 -10.15 -3.88 7.72
CA SER A 10 -10.76 -4.31 8.99
C SER A 10 -10.00 -5.45 9.70
N THR A 11 -9.10 -6.17 9.02
CA THR A 11 -8.29 -7.23 9.64
C THR A 11 -7.07 -6.66 10.37
N ASP A 12 -6.59 -5.48 9.98
CA ASP A 12 -5.40 -4.83 10.51
C ASP A 12 -5.68 -3.68 11.49
N GLY A 13 -6.86 -3.58 12.06
CA GLY A 13 -7.18 -2.50 13.00
C GLY A 13 -8.63 -2.05 12.98
N CYS A 14 -9.50 -2.82 12.37
CA CYS A 14 -10.94 -2.54 12.25
C CYS A 14 -11.26 -1.20 11.58
N TRP A 15 -10.38 -0.71 10.71
CA TRP A 15 -10.53 0.57 10.05
C TRP A 15 -10.19 0.47 8.56
N ASN A 16 -10.96 1.17 7.73
CA ASN A 16 -10.68 1.29 6.30
C ASN A 16 -10.48 2.75 5.95
N ALA A 17 -9.48 3.01 5.12
CA ALA A 17 -9.18 4.36 4.66
C ALA A 17 -10.38 5.01 3.94
N PRO A 18 -10.63 6.30 4.15
CA PRO A 18 -11.81 6.97 3.62
C PRO A 18 -11.71 7.27 2.12
N VAL A 19 -12.89 7.34 1.48
CA VAL A 19 -13.09 7.80 0.11
C VAL A 19 -14.32 8.69 0.03
N ARG A 20 -14.25 9.75 -0.77
CA ARG A 20 -15.41 10.54 -1.20
C ARG A 20 -15.87 10.06 -2.57
N LEU A 21 -17.05 9.44 -2.63
CA LEU A 21 -17.56 8.90 -3.90
C LEU A 21 -17.84 9.99 -4.92
N ALA A 22 -18.33 11.15 -4.48
CA ALA A 22 -18.66 12.26 -5.37
C ALA A 22 -17.44 12.80 -6.15
N SER A 23 -16.25 12.80 -5.52
CA SER A 23 -15.02 13.31 -6.14
C SER A 23 -14.02 12.22 -6.50
N SER A 24 -14.23 10.99 -6.05
CA SER A 24 -13.27 9.88 -6.11
C SER A 24 -11.94 10.18 -5.39
N GLU A 25 -11.91 11.20 -4.52
CA GLU A 25 -10.77 11.44 -3.64
C GLU A 25 -10.69 10.38 -2.57
N PHE A 26 -9.51 9.91 -2.26
CA PHE A 26 -9.29 8.83 -1.29
C PHE A 26 -8.04 9.07 -0.45
N ALA A 27 -8.05 8.50 0.76
CA ALA A 27 -6.84 8.33 1.55
C ALA A 27 -6.19 6.99 1.21
N TYR A 28 -4.86 6.96 1.24
CA TYR A 28 -4.10 5.71 1.26
C TYR A 28 -3.39 5.64 2.61
N VAL A 29 -3.70 4.61 3.37
CA VAL A 29 -3.09 4.30 4.67
C VAL A 29 -2.70 2.84 4.63
N THR A 30 -1.51 2.53 5.10
CA THR A 30 -0.90 1.19 4.98
C THR A 30 -1.22 0.33 6.21
N ILE A 31 -0.86 -0.95 6.16
CA ILE A 31 -0.96 -1.87 7.30
C ILE A 31 0.12 -1.57 8.34
N THR A 32 -0.01 -2.15 9.53
CA THR A 32 0.98 -2.05 10.60
C THR A 32 2.23 -2.87 10.27
N GLU A 33 3.42 -2.32 10.56
CA GLU A 33 4.65 -3.09 10.51
C GLU A 33 4.82 -3.89 11.80
N SER A 34 4.84 -5.21 11.67
CA SER A 34 4.96 -6.15 12.78
C SER A 34 6.38 -6.71 12.98
N LYS A 35 7.28 -6.46 12.03
CA LYS A 35 8.64 -6.99 12.08
C LYS A 35 9.63 -5.94 12.57
N PRO A 36 10.75 -6.36 13.20
CA PRO A 36 11.79 -5.44 13.65
C PRO A 36 12.34 -4.59 12.49
N LEU A 37 12.37 -3.29 12.71
CA LEU A 37 12.90 -2.33 11.77
C LEU A 37 14.39 -2.07 12.03
N ARG A 38 15.11 -1.73 10.98
CA ARG A 38 16.48 -1.21 11.07
C ARG A 38 16.47 0.18 11.72
N ASP A 39 17.49 0.51 12.46
CA ASP A 39 17.60 1.80 13.16
C ASP A 39 17.40 2.98 12.20
N GLY A 40 16.54 3.91 12.62
CA GLY A 40 16.27 5.15 11.89
C GLY A 40 15.52 4.99 10.57
N THR A 41 14.93 3.81 10.28
CA THR A 41 14.17 3.58 9.04
C THR A 41 12.65 3.58 9.24
N ALA A 42 12.17 3.65 10.48
CA ALA A 42 10.75 3.61 10.81
C ALA A 42 9.97 4.75 10.12
N ARG A 43 8.82 4.38 9.56
CA ARG A 43 7.71 5.29 9.20
C ARG A 43 6.60 5.03 10.22
N ARG A 44 5.84 6.07 10.59
CA ARG A 44 4.82 5.96 11.65
C ARG A 44 3.46 6.41 11.16
N TYR A 45 2.41 5.89 11.80
CA TYR A 45 1.03 6.29 11.48
C TYR A 45 0.76 7.78 11.68
N ASP A 46 1.52 8.47 12.54
CA ASP A 46 1.40 9.91 12.74
C ASP A 46 1.52 10.70 11.42
N GLU A 47 2.24 10.18 10.44
CA GLU A 47 2.37 10.77 9.10
C GLU A 47 1.04 10.76 8.32
N PHE A 48 0.10 9.90 8.68
CA PHE A 48 -1.21 9.79 8.04
C PHE A 48 -2.31 10.61 8.74
N ILE A 49 -2.03 11.21 9.92
CA ILE A 49 -2.99 12.06 10.63
C ILE A 49 -3.52 13.18 9.72
N PRO A 50 -2.68 13.97 9.03
CA PRO A 50 -3.16 15.01 8.12
C PRO A 50 -3.96 14.45 6.94
N VAL A 51 -3.62 13.23 6.50
CA VAL A 51 -4.33 12.56 5.38
C VAL A 51 -5.74 12.21 5.80
N ALA A 52 -5.94 11.60 6.98
CA ALA A 52 -7.26 11.26 7.52
C ALA A 52 -8.09 12.52 7.80
N ALA A 53 -7.48 13.54 8.41
CA ALA A 53 -8.15 14.80 8.76
C ALA A 53 -8.75 15.54 7.55
N ARG A 54 -8.16 15.42 6.35
CA ARG A 54 -8.73 15.98 5.10
C ARG A 54 -10.11 15.40 4.77
N PHE A 55 -10.44 14.22 5.29
CA PHE A 55 -11.72 13.54 5.11
C PHE A 55 -12.67 13.73 6.31
N GLY A 56 -12.26 14.51 7.33
CA GLY A 56 -13.00 14.65 8.59
C GLY A 56 -12.88 13.40 9.47
N GLU A 57 -11.85 12.58 9.24
CA GLU A 57 -11.64 11.32 9.92
C GLU A 57 -10.42 11.37 10.85
N HIS A 58 -10.42 10.47 11.84
CA HIS A 58 -9.29 10.25 12.74
C HIS A 58 -8.75 8.84 12.54
N LEU A 59 -7.45 8.69 12.71
CA LEU A 59 -6.84 7.36 12.83
C LEU A 59 -7.29 6.71 14.14
N PRO A 60 -7.53 5.39 14.16
CA PRO A 60 -7.74 4.65 15.39
C PRO A 60 -6.62 4.87 16.41
N GLU A 61 -6.95 5.13 17.66
CA GLU A 61 -5.98 5.38 18.74
C GLU A 61 -4.88 4.29 18.83
N PRO A 62 -5.19 2.98 18.70
CA PRO A 62 -4.17 1.93 18.75
C PRO A 62 -3.10 2.01 17.64
N LEU A 63 -3.35 2.74 16.56
CA LEU A 63 -2.37 2.91 15.48
C LEU A 63 -1.40 4.06 15.74
N LEU A 64 -1.78 5.04 16.57
CA LEU A 64 -0.96 6.21 16.83
C LEU A 64 0.40 5.82 17.41
N GLY A 65 1.46 6.40 16.88
CA GLY A 65 2.84 6.08 17.26
C GLY A 65 3.37 4.72 16.77
N GLN A 66 2.52 3.83 16.23
CA GLN A 66 2.94 2.54 15.72
C GLN A 66 3.72 2.69 14.39
N PRO A 67 4.66 1.77 14.12
CA PRO A 67 5.33 1.73 12.82
C PRO A 67 4.35 1.25 11.74
N THR A 68 4.51 1.79 10.55
CA THR A 68 3.70 1.44 9.38
C THR A 68 4.52 0.72 8.33
N HIS A 69 3.93 -0.31 7.73
CA HIS A 69 4.46 -1.04 6.59
C HIS A 69 4.07 -0.32 5.30
N LEU A 70 4.78 0.77 4.97
CA LEU A 70 4.48 1.59 3.79
C LEU A 70 4.80 0.82 2.51
N ASP A 71 3.80 0.11 2.01
CA ASP A 71 3.88 -0.71 0.81
C ASP A 71 2.52 -0.82 0.08
N PRO A 72 2.43 -0.36 -1.19
CA PRO A 72 3.47 0.30 -1.98
C PRO A 72 3.89 1.67 -1.43
N ASP A 73 5.17 1.99 -1.59
CA ASP A 73 5.69 3.33 -1.35
C ASP A 73 5.60 4.14 -2.66
N PHE A 74 4.57 4.97 -2.76
CA PHE A 74 4.32 5.77 -3.97
C PHE A 74 5.30 6.95 -4.13
N GLU A 75 6.03 7.32 -3.10
CA GLU A 75 7.06 8.36 -3.16
C GLU A 75 8.37 7.77 -3.74
N CYS A 76 8.76 6.61 -3.25
CA CYS A 76 9.94 5.90 -3.73
C CYS A 76 9.68 5.05 -4.99
N LEU A 77 8.40 4.90 -5.40
CA LEU A 77 7.97 4.06 -6.51
C LEU A 77 8.41 2.60 -6.34
N THR A 78 8.20 2.05 -5.14
CA THR A 78 8.56 0.68 -4.81
C THR A 78 7.39 -0.09 -4.24
N TYR A 79 7.38 -1.40 -4.48
CA TYR A 79 6.47 -2.36 -3.87
C TYR A 79 7.26 -3.60 -3.45
N GLY A 80 7.07 -4.06 -2.24
CA GLY A 80 7.69 -5.27 -1.73
C GLY A 80 6.69 -6.40 -1.54
N ASP A 81 7.19 -7.62 -1.52
CA ASP A 81 6.39 -8.78 -1.16
C ASP A 81 7.28 -9.91 -0.63
N GLN A 82 6.64 -10.94 -0.04
CA GLN A 82 7.32 -12.11 0.49
C GLN A 82 6.51 -13.38 0.24
N GLY A 83 7.14 -14.53 0.42
CA GLY A 83 6.48 -15.83 0.34
C GLY A 83 5.93 -16.17 -1.03
N GLN A 84 4.77 -16.78 -1.07
CA GLN A 84 4.17 -17.27 -2.32
C GLN A 84 3.85 -16.16 -3.32
N ARG A 85 3.51 -14.97 -2.82
CA ARG A 85 3.21 -13.82 -3.70
C ARG A 85 4.49 -13.28 -4.33
N ALA A 86 5.57 -13.16 -3.58
CA ALA A 86 6.88 -12.81 -4.12
C ALA A 86 7.32 -13.79 -5.21
N LYS A 87 7.17 -15.12 -4.96
CA LYS A 87 7.48 -16.15 -5.96
C LYS A 87 6.65 -16.00 -7.24
N ARG A 88 5.35 -15.70 -7.13
CA ARG A 88 4.49 -15.46 -8.30
C ARG A 88 4.92 -14.21 -9.06
N ILE A 89 5.26 -13.13 -8.36
CA ILE A 89 5.76 -11.90 -8.99
C ILE A 89 7.04 -12.22 -9.76
N THR A 90 8.03 -12.84 -9.12
CA THR A 90 9.31 -13.18 -9.75
C THR A 90 9.16 -14.11 -10.96
N ALA A 91 8.19 -15.04 -10.92
CA ALA A 91 7.95 -15.99 -12.00
C ALA A 91 7.19 -15.42 -13.21
N HIS A 92 6.32 -14.42 -12.99
CA HIS A 92 5.34 -13.99 -14.00
C HIS A 92 5.36 -12.51 -14.33
N VAL A 93 6.18 -11.71 -13.66
CA VAL A 93 6.27 -10.27 -13.86
C VAL A 93 7.68 -9.90 -14.28
N SER A 94 7.79 -9.13 -15.35
CA SER A 94 9.05 -8.67 -15.93
C SER A 94 9.06 -7.16 -16.11
N SER A 95 10.21 -6.60 -16.47
CA SER A 95 10.30 -5.16 -16.81
C SER A 95 9.34 -4.82 -17.95
N GLY A 96 8.55 -3.76 -17.74
CA GLY A 96 7.48 -3.32 -18.63
C GLY A 96 6.09 -3.85 -18.28
N ASP A 97 5.98 -4.87 -17.42
CA ASP A 97 4.69 -5.34 -16.91
C ASP A 97 4.04 -4.36 -15.94
N LEU A 98 2.75 -4.58 -15.68
CA LEU A 98 1.93 -3.73 -14.83
C LEU A 98 1.65 -4.39 -13.48
N LEU A 99 1.84 -3.65 -12.39
CA LEU A 99 1.22 -3.91 -11.09
C LEU A 99 0.14 -2.87 -10.86
N ALA A 100 -1.10 -3.31 -10.70
CA ALA A 100 -2.22 -2.45 -10.34
C ALA A 100 -2.57 -2.65 -8.86
N PHE A 101 -2.66 -1.57 -8.11
CA PHE A 101 -2.94 -1.60 -6.67
C PHE A 101 -4.39 -1.21 -6.41
N PHE A 102 -5.10 -2.02 -5.63
CA PHE A 102 -6.44 -1.70 -5.18
C PHE A 102 -6.56 -1.80 -3.67
N ALA A 103 -7.46 -1.00 -3.11
CA ALA A 103 -7.74 -0.99 -1.67
C ALA A 103 -9.25 -1.11 -1.40
N ALA A 104 -9.58 -1.61 -0.20
CA ALA A 104 -10.92 -1.54 0.34
C ALA A 104 -11.09 -0.19 1.04
N LEU A 105 -11.95 0.67 0.52
CA LEU A 105 -12.14 2.03 0.98
C LEU A 105 -13.54 2.22 1.57
N ARG A 106 -13.64 3.05 2.61
CA ARG A 106 -14.90 3.37 3.27
C ARG A 106 -15.45 4.70 2.76
N PRO A 107 -16.63 4.70 2.12
CA PRO A 107 -17.31 5.93 1.75
C PRO A 107 -17.61 6.81 2.96
N VAL A 108 -17.29 8.13 2.87
CA VAL A 108 -17.49 9.09 3.95
C VAL A 108 -18.42 10.25 3.56
N ASP A 109 -18.90 10.27 2.33
CA ASP A 109 -19.86 11.24 1.83
C ASP A 109 -21.23 10.59 1.57
N GLY A 110 -22.30 11.23 2.03
CA GLY A 110 -23.68 10.73 1.91
C GLY A 110 -24.09 9.70 2.97
N PRO A 111 -25.15 8.93 2.74
CA PRO A 111 -25.62 7.91 3.66
C PRO A 111 -24.61 6.76 3.80
N PRO A 112 -24.65 5.98 4.91
CA PRO A 112 -23.81 4.81 5.08
C PRO A 112 -23.91 3.84 3.89
N ARG A 113 -22.75 3.42 3.38
CA ARG A 113 -22.64 2.51 2.23
C ARG A 113 -21.64 1.39 2.53
N PRO A 114 -21.73 0.25 1.81
CA PRO A 114 -20.71 -0.78 1.85
C PRO A 114 -19.34 -0.24 1.46
N LEU A 115 -18.28 -0.98 1.87
CA LEU A 115 -16.94 -0.72 1.37
C LEU A 115 -16.90 -0.85 -0.14
N ILE A 116 -16.10 0.00 -0.77
CA ILE A 116 -15.79 -0.13 -2.20
C ILE A 116 -14.36 -0.65 -2.37
N TYR A 117 -14.16 -1.46 -3.40
CA TYR A 117 -12.84 -1.78 -3.92
C TYR A 117 -12.51 -0.83 -5.05
N ALA A 118 -11.37 -0.18 -4.97
CA ALA A 118 -10.98 0.81 -5.98
C ALA A 118 -9.51 0.70 -6.32
N LEU A 119 -9.16 0.87 -7.58
CA LEU A 119 -7.78 1.06 -8.00
C LEU A 119 -7.28 2.40 -7.46
N ILE A 120 -6.10 2.38 -6.85
CA ILE A 120 -5.47 3.53 -6.19
C ILE A 120 -4.08 3.87 -6.74
N GLY A 121 -3.49 2.98 -7.52
CA GLY A 121 -2.16 3.18 -8.09
C GLY A 121 -1.82 2.15 -9.15
N LEU A 122 -0.82 2.50 -9.94
CA LEU A 122 -0.31 1.65 -11.01
C LEU A 122 1.21 1.79 -11.11
N TYR A 123 1.91 0.67 -11.20
CA TYR A 123 3.34 0.65 -11.51
C TYR A 123 3.60 -0.07 -12.84
N VAL A 124 4.39 0.57 -13.67
CA VAL A 124 5.11 -0.09 -14.77
C VAL A 124 6.44 -0.57 -14.20
N VAL A 125 6.67 -1.86 -14.16
CA VAL A 125 7.84 -2.47 -13.54
C VAL A 125 9.12 -2.04 -14.29
N ALA A 126 10.11 -1.58 -13.54
CA ALA A 126 11.46 -1.35 -14.06
C ALA A 126 12.35 -2.57 -13.81
N GLU A 127 12.39 -3.03 -12.56
CA GLU A 127 13.18 -4.18 -12.11
C GLU A 127 12.59 -4.82 -10.84
N ILE A 128 12.99 -6.07 -10.60
CA ILE A 128 12.68 -6.81 -9.38
C ILE A 128 14.01 -7.26 -8.77
N VAL A 129 14.23 -6.97 -7.51
CA VAL A 129 15.47 -7.31 -6.78
C VAL A 129 15.16 -8.05 -5.49
N ALA A 130 16.07 -8.90 -5.02
CA ALA A 130 16.01 -9.45 -3.67
C ALA A 130 16.23 -8.32 -2.66
N ALA A 131 15.40 -8.22 -1.62
CA ALA A 131 15.48 -7.15 -0.64
C ALA A 131 16.80 -7.15 0.14
N GLU A 132 17.38 -8.33 0.36
CA GLU A 132 18.70 -8.50 0.99
C GLU A 132 19.85 -7.90 0.18
N SER A 133 19.73 -7.86 -1.16
CA SER A 133 20.75 -7.31 -2.05
C SER A 133 20.75 -5.77 -2.09
N VAL A 134 19.73 -5.13 -1.49
CA VAL A 134 19.60 -3.68 -1.50
C VAL A 134 20.62 -3.03 -0.58
N PRO A 135 21.50 -2.14 -1.08
CA PRO A 135 22.54 -1.53 -0.30
C PRO A 135 21.99 -0.59 0.79
N LYS A 136 22.75 -0.40 1.87
CA LYS A 136 22.36 0.42 3.05
C LYS A 136 21.84 1.81 2.67
N ALA A 137 22.42 2.46 1.69
CA ALA A 137 22.00 3.78 1.22
C ALA A 137 20.56 3.83 0.71
N ARG A 138 20.00 2.67 0.35
CA ARG A 138 18.63 2.53 -0.18
C ARG A 138 17.67 1.80 0.76
N TRP A 139 18.04 1.49 1.99
CA TRP A 139 17.16 0.76 2.91
C TRP A 139 15.84 1.49 3.20
N ARG A 140 15.77 2.79 2.97
CA ARG A 140 14.55 3.59 3.17
C ARG A 140 13.58 3.55 1.99
N GLU A 141 13.93 2.88 0.90
CA GLU A 141 13.11 2.91 -0.32
C GLU A 141 11.82 2.07 -0.24
N ASN A 142 11.79 1.03 0.62
CA ASN A 142 10.63 0.14 0.73
C ASN A 142 10.49 -0.42 2.15
N ALA A 143 9.28 -0.84 2.54
CA ALA A 143 9.03 -1.46 3.84
C ALA A 143 9.89 -2.72 4.05
N HIS A 144 10.04 -3.57 3.02
CA HIS A 144 10.84 -4.79 3.09
C HIS A 144 12.35 -4.56 3.23
N THR A 145 12.85 -3.39 2.86
CA THR A 145 14.25 -2.99 3.08
C THR A 145 14.46 -2.18 4.35
N ARG A 146 13.42 -1.53 4.87
CA ARG A 146 13.43 -0.83 6.17
C ARG A 146 13.54 -1.79 7.34
N ARG A 147 13.06 -3.02 7.21
CA ARG A 147 13.23 -4.12 8.17
C ARG A 147 14.44 -4.98 7.83
N VAL A 148 14.80 -5.92 8.72
CA VAL A 148 15.71 -7.01 8.35
C VAL A 148 14.98 -7.91 7.38
N PRO A 149 15.40 -8.02 6.11
CA PRO A 149 14.69 -8.81 5.10
C PRO A 149 14.68 -10.29 5.46
N HIS A 150 13.66 -10.99 5.02
CA HIS A 150 13.63 -12.44 4.95
C HIS A 150 14.19 -12.89 3.59
N ASP A 151 14.71 -14.12 3.48
CA ASP A 151 15.39 -14.65 2.30
C ASP A 151 14.55 -14.59 1.01
N ASP A 152 13.21 -14.57 1.13
CA ASP A 152 12.29 -14.49 0.02
C ASP A 152 11.62 -13.10 -0.16
N ASP A 153 12.08 -12.09 0.59
CA ASP A 153 11.63 -10.71 0.42
C ASP A 153 12.16 -10.14 -0.91
N ILE A 154 11.26 -9.55 -1.69
CA ILE A 154 11.60 -8.87 -2.93
C ILE A 154 11.21 -7.40 -2.89
N VAL A 155 11.82 -6.60 -3.74
CA VAL A 155 11.41 -5.23 -4.03
C VAL A 155 11.23 -5.07 -5.53
N VAL A 156 10.04 -4.66 -5.94
CA VAL A 156 9.74 -4.21 -7.29
C VAL A 156 9.96 -2.71 -7.33
N ARG A 157 10.80 -2.24 -8.25
CA ARG A 157 10.99 -0.82 -8.55
C ARG A 157 10.23 -0.46 -9.79
N ALA A 158 9.52 0.65 -9.77
CA ALA A 158 8.70 1.08 -10.87
C ALA A 158 9.38 2.15 -11.73
N LYS A 159 8.98 2.26 -13.00
CA LYS A 159 9.46 3.29 -13.93
C LYS A 159 8.88 4.66 -13.55
N PRO A 160 9.70 5.68 -13.25
CA PRO A 160 9.22 7.04 -13.01
C PRO A 160 8.46 7.62 -14.21
N GLY A 161 7.58 8.58 -13.94
CA GLY A 161 6.83 9.31 -14.98
C GLY A 161 5.61 8.56 -15.53
N VAL A 162 5.59 7.23 -15.44
CA VAL A 162 4.46 6.38 -15.90
C VAL A 162 3.88 5.52 -14.78
N SER A 163 4.41 5.64 -13.57
CA SER A 163 3.99 4.92 -12.37
C SER A 163 3.61 5.87 -11.27
N GLY A 164 2.74 5.45 -10.37
CA GLY A 164 2.43 6.23 -9.18
C GLY A 164 1.04 5.95 -8.61
N ARG A 165 0.73 6.73 -7.59
CA ARG A 165 -0.59 6.80 -6.99
C ARG A 165 -1.54 7.58 -7.91
N LEU A 166 -2.77 7.08 -8.04
CA LEU A 166 -3.81 7.84 -8.74
C LEU A 166 -4.24 9.06 -7.92
N ARG A 167 -4.56 10.15 -8.59
CA ARG A 167 -5.14 11.34 -7.94
C ARG A 167 -6.57 11.09 -7.46
N ARG A 168 -7.31 10.27 -8.19
CA ARG A 168 -8.66 9.82 -7.90
C ARG A 168 -8.71 8.32 -8.06
N CYS A 169 -9.35 7.63 -7.14
CA CYS A 169 -9.49 6.18 -7.27
C CYS A 169 -10.50 5.82 -8.38
N LEU A 170 -10.34 4.63 -8.91
CA LEU A 170 -11.27 4.05 -9.87
C LEU A 170 -12.00 2.89 -9.20
N PRO A 171 -13.28 3.04 -8.85
CA PRO A 171 -14.06 1.95 -8.27
C PRO A 171 -14.13 0.75 -9.21
N ILE A 172 -13.92 -0.45 -8.68
CA ILE A 172 -13.96 -1.72 -9.42
C ILE A 172 -14.97 -2.71 -8.85
N GLY A 173 -15.51 -2.45 -7.65
CA GLY A 173 -16.52 -3.28 -7.01
C GLY A 173 -16.97 -2.75 -5.66
N GLU A 174 -17.98 -3.42 -5.10
CA GLU A 174 -18.50 -3.17 -3.75
C GLU A 174 -18.49 -4.46 -2.96
N LEU A 175 -18.32 -4.36 -1.63
CA LEU A 175 -18.48 -5.49 -0.74
C LEU A 175 -19.97 -5.82 -0.60
N ARG A 176 -20.40 -7.00 -1.07
CA ARG A 176 -21.77 -7.51 -0.91
C ARG A 176 -21.72 -8.88 -0.23
N ASP A 177 -22.49 -9.05 0.85
CA ASP A 177 -22.73 -10.33 1.54
C ASP A 177 -21.50 -11.22 1.75
N ARG A 178 -20.34 -10.64 2.05
CA ARG A 178 -19.03 -11.31 2.19
C ARG A 178 -18.51 -11.97 0.90
N VAL A 179 -19.06 -11.64 -0.25
CA VAL A 179 -18.60 -12.11 -1.58
C VAL A 179 -18.07 -10.90 -2.35
N TYR A 180 -16.94 -11.07 -3.01
CA TYR A 180 -16.27 -10.06 -3.84
C TYR A 180 -16.91 -9.99 -5.22
#